data_7d70b3d0367a2e29b5e29c3f8191a213
#
_entry.id   7d70b3d0367a2e29b5e29c3f8191a213
#
_cell.length_a   1.000
_cell.length_b   1.000
_cell.length_c   1.000
_cell.angle_alpha   90.00
_cell.angle_beta   90.00
_cell.angle_gamma   90.00
#
_symmetry.space_group_name_H-M   'P 1'
#
loop_
_entity.id
_entity.type
_entity.pdbx_description
1 polymer ?
#
loop_
_entity_poly.entity_id
_entity_poly.type
_entity_poly.pdbx_seq_one_letter_code
_entity_poly.pdbx_strand_id
1 'polypeptide(L)'
;MGGGGYLEDRVIHPTLTLPNPTHSGYFDYDKKSQNPKSPLNPWAFIRVKNEIVTLEESLFSMLPAIQRGVIGFNDCDDGSKEVILEFCKKFPTFIPISYPYEVILKDCPSLWHQLYHYSNYTLSFIPKNEWVIKIDGDHVYDAKKLYESFYIPKSIKEVVMYSRINFVVQDFEVFVCNSGDFGFLDAWGDQWLFYNDCEPFEIWQHNGEVLETWQHNDDIYEILKLKDKHHIKDKELMQWHFPLAKKRRNAIVDNDLIPLKEFKKHHADLIGTRIEESMLDEKRILEMYQKFNLAKG
;
A
#
# COMPACT_ATOMS: atom_id res chain seq x y z
N MET A 1 -6.37 -24.03 15.92
CA MET A 1 -7.03 -23.80 17.21
C MET A 1 -6.17 -22.84 18.02
N GLY A 2 -6.69 -21.72 18.47
CA GLY A 2 -6.03 -20.81 19.41
C GLY A 2 -5.56 -19.48 18.84
N GLY A 3 -6.40 -18.76 18.13
CA GLY A 3 -6.14 -17.37 17.69
C GLY A 3 -6.91 -16.28 18.44
N GLY A 4 -7.42 -16.55 19.64
CA GLY A 4 -8.35 -15.65 20.35
C GLY A 4 -7.75 -14.70 21.38
N GLY A 5 -6.45 -14.77 21.69
CA GLY A 5 -5.88 -14.10 22.87
C GLY A 5 -5.12 -12.79 22.63
N TYR A 6 -4.93 -12.35 21.39
CA TYR A 6 -4.05 -11.19 21.12
C TYR A 6 -4.77 -9.87 20.84
N LEU A 7 -6.09 -9.81 21.02
CA LEU A 7 -6.89 -8.69 20.51
C LEU A 7 -7.53 -7.79 21.57
N GLU A 8 -7.40 -8.07 22.86
CA GLU A 8 -8.21 -7.40 23.89
C GLU A 8 -7.60 -6.12 24.49
N ASP A 9 -6.29 -5.93 24.49
CA ASP A 9 -5.64 -4.72 25.03
C ASP A 9 -4.91 -3.92 23.96
N ARG A 10 -5.66 -3.22 23.12
CA ARG A 10 -5.07 -2.37 22.09
C ARG A 10 -4.74 -0.99 22.61
N VAL A 11 -3.54 -0.87 23.12
CA VAL A 11 -2.97 0.43 23.48
C VAL A 11 -2.61 1.19 22.20
N ILE A 12 -3.03 2.46 22.12
CA ILE A 12 -2.56 3.36 21.05
C ILE A 12 -1.03 3.38 21.11
N HIS A 13 -0.41 3.04 19.97
CA HIS A 13 1.04 2.97 19.93
C HIS A 13 1.65 4.37 20.16
N PRO A 14 2.69 4.53 20.99
CA PRO A 14 3.31 5.83 21.27
C PRO A 14 3.79 6.59 20.03
N THR A 15 4.08 5.89 18.93
CA THR A 15 4.49 6.51 17.67
C THR A 15 3.43 7.40 17.03
N LEU A 16 2.16 7.25 17.42
CA LEU A 16 1.09 8.15 16.97
C LEU A 16 1.31 9.60 17.41
N THR A 17 2.04 9.80 18.49
CA THR A 17 2.32 11.12 19.04
C THR A 17 3.63 11.72 18.54
N LEU A 18 4.40 10.96 17.75
CA LEU A 18 5.68 11.43 17.21
C LEU A 18 5.50 12.00 15.80
N PRO A 19 6.20 13.09 15.45
CA PRO A 19 6.25 13.58 14.08
C PRO A 19 6.81 12.48 13.17
N ASN A 20 6.21 12.32 11.99
CA ASN A 20 6.80 11.46 10.97
C ASN A 20 8.06 12.15 10.43
N PRO A 21 9.24 11.55 10.54
CA PRO A 21 10.48 12.19 10.10
C PRO A 21 10.58 12.37 8.59
N THR A 22 9.79 11.63 7.83
CA THR A 22 9.78 11.68 6.36
C THR A 22 8.91 12.81 5.83
N HIS A 23 7.79 13.06 6.50
CA HIS A 23 6.84 14.09 6.12
C HIS A 23 6.79 15.16 7.20
N SER A 24 6.93 16.41 6.77
CA SER A 24 6.85 17.53 7.70
C SER A 24 5.47 17.60 8.32
N GLY A 25 5.43 17.78 9.61
CA GLY A 25 4.23 18.11 10.33
C GLY A 25 3.69 16.97 11.16
N TYR A 26 3.27 17.42 12.28
CA TYR A 26 2.55 16.68 13.29
C TYR A 26 1.07 16.99 13.10
N PHE A 27 0.19 16.07 13.38
CA PHE A 27 -1.25 16.29 13.29
C PHE A 27 -1.98 15.70 14.50
N ASP A 28 -3.11 16.32 14.84
CA ASP A 28 -3.96 15.88 15.93
C ASP A 28 -4.80 14.68 15.55
N TYR A 29 -4.99 13.76 16.51
CA TYR A 29 -5.82 12.59 16.33
C TYR A 29 -7.22 12.82 16.91
N ASP A 30 -8.23 12.46 16.14
CA ASP A 30 -9.60 12.35 16.63
C ASP A 30 -9.68 11.21 17.68
N LYS A 31 -10.38 11.46 18.78
CA LYS A 31 -10.63 10.44 19.81
C LYS A 31 -11.31 9.17 19.26
N LYS A 32 -12.02 9.29 18.15
CA LYS A 32 -12.61 8.14 17.44
C LYS A 32 -11.55 7.17 16.92
N SER A 33 -10.29 7.58 16.72
CA SER A 33 -9.20 6.66 16.36
C SER A 33 -8.90 5.64 17.46
N GLN A 34 -9.36 5.86 18.68
CA GLN A 34 -9.25 4.88 19.77
C GLN A 34 -10.24 3.71 19.61
N ASN A 35 -11.31 3.89 18.84
CA ASN A 35 -12.28 2.82 18.58
C ASN A 35 -11.74 1.88 17.48
N PRO A 36 -11.55 0.58 17.75
CA PRO A 36 -11.05 -0.38 16.76
C PRO A 36 -11.98 -0.56 15.56
N LYS A 37 -13.26 -0.20 15.69
CA LYS A 37 -14.25 -0.28 14.59
C LYS A 37 -14.38 1.03 13.80
N SER A 38 -13.59 2.06 14.16
CA SER A 38 -13.60 3.33 13.43
C SER A 38 -12.77 3.21 12.13
N PRO A 39 -13.18 3.84 11.03
CA PRO A 39 -12.34 3.96 9.86
C PRO A 39 -11.04 4.73 10.15
N LEU A 40 -11.02 5.54 11.23
CA LEU A 40 -9.83 6.27 11.66
C LEU A 40 -8.78 5.40 12.36
N ASN A 41 -9.03 4.10 12.51
CA ASN A 41 -8.11 3.12 13.09
C ASN A 41 -8.10 1.83 12.27
N PRO A 42 -7.74 1.90 10.98
CA PRO A 42 -7.71 0.72 10.14
C PRO A 42 -6.53 -0.19 10.48
N TRP A 43 -6.66 -1.45 10.14
CA TRP A 43 -5.56 -2.40 10.05
C TRP A 43 -4.81 -2.21 8.74
N ALA A 44 -3.50 -2.06 8.79
CA ALA A 44 -2.70 -2.28 7.59
C ALA A 44 -2.73 -3.77 7.21
N PHE A 45 -3.04 -4.05 5.97
CA PHE A 45 -2.89 -5.34 5.32
C PHE A 45 -1.75 -5.23 4.31
N ILE A 46 -0.60 -5.80 4.65
CA ILE A 46 0.64 -5.67 3.87
C ILE A 46 1.12 -7.05 3.48
N ARG A 47 1.53 -7.22 2.22
CA ARG A 47 2.16 -8.44 1.71
C ARG A 47 3.50 -8.09 1.09
N VAL A 48 4.51 -8.85 1.42
CA VAL A 48 5.89 -8.58 1.02
C VAL A 48 6.53 -9.81 0.42
N LYS A 49 7.20 -9.64 -0.72
CA LYS A 49 8.18 -10.56 -1.27
C LYS A 49 9.30 -9.76 -1.95
N ASN A 50 10.48 -9.74 -1.34
CA ASN A 50 11.68 -9.10 -1.91
C ASN A 50 11.48 -7.60 -2.23
N GLU A 51 11.22 -6.81 -1.17
CA GLU A 51 10.97 -5.36 -1.24
C GLU A 51 12.03 -4.53 -0.52
N ILE A 52 13.22 -5.11 -0.29
CA ILE A 52 14.28 -4.52 0.55
C ILE A 52 14.64 -3.08 0.18
N VAL A 53 14.47 -2.72 -1.09
CA VAL A 53 14.84 -1.40 -1.60
C VAL A 53 14.01 -0.29 -0.95
N THR A 54 12.70 -0.48 -0.85
CA THR A 54 11.74 0.55 -0.48
C THR A 54 11.02 0.28 0.84
N LEU A 55 11.06 -0.97 1.32
CA LEU A 55 10.22 -1.47 2.39
C LEU A 55 10.34 -0.68 3.70
N GLU A 56 11.55 -0.36 4.12
CA GLU A 56 11.77 0.34 5.37
C GLU A 56 11.12 1.73 5.33
N GLU A 57 11.38 2.50 4.28
CA GLU A 57 10.81 3.84 4.11
C GLU A 57 9.29 3.79 3.91
N SER A 58 8.78 2.77 3.21
CA SER A 58 7.34 2.54 3.07
C SER A 58 6.68 2.35 4.44
N LEU A 59 7.19 1.42 5.25
CA LEU A 59 6.64 1.11 6.57
C LEU A 59 6.69 2.32 7.52
N PHE A 60 7.81 3.07 7.52
CA PHE A 60 7.92 4.25 8.36
C PHE A 60 7.06 5.42 7.87
N SER A 61 6.84 5.54 6.56
CA SER A 61 6.07 6.64 5.99
C SER A 61 4.57 6.59 6.32
N MET A 62 4.00 5.40 6.53
CA MET A 62 2.61 5.26 6.94
C MET A 62 2.37 5.60 8.42
N LEU A 63 3.43 5.61 9.22
CA LEU A 63 3.36 6.06 10.60
C LEU A 63 3.35 7.60 10.66
N PRO A 64 2.61 8.17 11.58
CA PRO A 64 1.78 7.56 12.61
C PRO A 64 0.32 7.33 12.21
N ALA A 65 -0.09 7.53 10.96
CA ALA A 65 -1.49 7.42 10.53
C ALA A 65 -2.09 6.04 10.83
N ILE A 66 -1.31 4.98 10.60
CA ILE A 66 -1.73 3.60 10.85
C ILE A 66 -1.10 3.09 12.14
N GLN A 67 -1.93 2.61 13.04
CA GLN A 67 -1.55 2.21 14.40
C GLN A 67 -1.28 0.72 14.55
N ARG A 68 -1.75 -0.10 13.61
CA ARG A 68 -1.76 -1.55 13.70
C ARG A 68 -1.81 -2.19 12.34
N GLY A 69 -1.33 -3.40 12.23
CA GLY A 69 -1.34 -4.08 10.94
C GLY A 69 -0.89 -5.52 11.01
N VAL A 70 -1.05 -6.18 9.89
CA VAL A 70 -0.51 -7.51 9.62
C VAL A 70 0.43 -7.40 8.43
N ILE A 71 1.66 -7.87 8.59
CA ILE A 71 2.66 -7.87 7.54
C ILE A 71 2.96 -9.33 7.18
N GLY A 72 2.33 -9.80 6.12
CA GLY A 72 2.64 -11.11 5.53
C GLY A 72 3.93 -11.05 4.74
N PHE A 73 4.74 -12.09 4.82
CA PHE A 73 5.93 -12.25 4.00
C PHE A 73 6.13 -13.71 3.60
N ASN A 74 6.68 -13.93 2.41
CA ASN A 74 7.02 -15.25 1.91
C ASN A 74 8.30 -15.23 1.09
N ASP A 75 9.11 -16.27 1.21
CA ASP A 75 10.32 -16.52 0.41
C ASP A 75 11.18 -15.27 0.17
N CYS A 76 11.36 -14.44 1.20
CA CYS A 76 12.23 -13.28 1.13
C CYS A 76 13.68 -13.72 1.31
N ASP A 77 14.52 -13.45 0.32
CA ASP A 77 15.95 -13.76 0.30
C ASP A 77 16.86 -12.52 0.17
N ASP A 78 16.24 -11.32 0.11
CA ASP A 78 16.92 -10.03 -0.07
C ASP A 78 17.18 -9.26 1.24
N GLY A 79 16.66 -9.72 2.39
CA GLY A 79 16.71 -9.04 3.68
C GLY A 79 15.39 -8.37 4.09
N SER A 80 14.34 -8.44 3.27
CA SER A 80 13.01 -7.89 3.59
C SER A 80 12.41 -8.50 4.86
N LYS A 81 12.62 -9.80 5.09
CA LYS A 81 12.13 -10.49 6.29
C LYS A 81 12.71 -9.87 7.57
N GLU A 82 13.99 -9.60 7.58
CA GLU A 82 14.69 -9.03 8.73
C GLU A 82 14.16 -7.62 9.03
N VAL A 83 13.94 -6.79 8.01
CA VAL A 83 13.33 -5.46 8.15
C VAL A 83 11.95 -5.56 8.77
N ILE A 84 11.10 -6.51 8.31
CA ILE A 84 9.76 -6.72 8.86
C ILE A 84 9.83 -7.10 10.35
N LEU A 85 10.69 -8.06 10.70
CA LEU A 85 10.81 -8.54 12.07
C LEU A 85 11.32 -7.44 13.01
N GLU A 86 12.28 -6.62 12.56
CA GLU A 86 12.77 -5.47 13.32
C GLU A 86 11.70 -4.39 13.49
N PHE A 87 10.98 -4.08 12.41
CA PHE A 87 9.86 -3.14 12.45
C PHE A 87 8.78 -3.60 13.45
N CYS A 88 8.33 -4.86 13.38
CA CYS A 88 7.31 -5.40 14.27
C CYS A 88 7.81 -5.49 15.74
N LYS A 89 9.10 -5.73 15.96
CA LYS A 89 9.69 -5.67 17.30
C LYS A 89 9.64 -4.25 17.88
N LYS A 90 9.88 -3.24 17.05
CA LYS A 90 9.82 -1.82 17.43
C LYS A 90 8.38 -1.35 17.60
N PHE A 91 7.45 -1.88 16.82
CA PHE A 91 6.03 -1.52 16.82
C PHE A 91 5.17 -2.79 17.01
N PRO A 92 4.98 -3.26 18.27
CA PRO A 92 4.32 -4.56 18.55
C PRO A 92 2.85 -4.66 18.16
N THR A 93 2.22 -3.56 17.76
CA THR A 93 0.86 -3.55 17.19
C THR A 93 0.81 -4.02 15.72
N PHE A 94 1.98 -4.20 15.10
CA PHE A 94 2.13 -4.83 13.81
C PHE A 94 2.58 -6.28 13.97
N ILE A 95 1.86 -7.20 13.33
CA ILE A 95 2.03 -8.64 13.48
C ILE A 95 2.71 -9.21 12.25
N PRO A 96 3.93 -9.76 12.35
CA PRO A 96 4.61 -10.41 11.24
C PRO A 96 4.04 -11.80 11.02
N ILE A 97 3.67 -12.14 9.79
CA ILE A 97 3.08 -13.42 9.41
C ILE A 97 3.92 -14.07 8.30
N SER A 98 4.58 -15.17 8.62
CA SER A 98 5.25 -15.98 7.61
C SER A 98 4.25 -16.85 6.87
N TYR A 99 4.15 -16.71 5.55
CA TYR A 99 3.39 -17.62 4.71
C TYR A 99 4.21 -18.87 4.44
N PRO A 100 3.67 -20.09 4.67
CA PRO A 100 4.48 -21.31 4.68
C PRO A 100 4.75 -21.89 3.28
N TYR A 101 4.17 -21.31 2.22
CA TYR A 101 4.30 -21.82 0.86
C TYR A 101 4.95 -20.76 -0.04
N GLU A 102 5.68 -21.19 -1.06
CA GLU A 102 6.13 -20.32 -2.12
C GLU A 102 4.96 -19.79 -2.93
N VAL A 103 4.96 -18.50 -3.26
CA VAL A 103 3.99 -17.91 -4.20
C VAL A 103 4.54 -17.96 -5.60
N ILE A 104 3.83 -18.65 -6.49
CA ILE A 104 4.19 -18.87 -7.89
C ILE A 104 3.12 -18.20 -8.74
N LEU A 105 3.54 -17.27 -9.60
CA LEU A 105 2.59 -16.49 -10.43
C LEU A 105 2.16 -17.22 -11.68
N LYS A 106 2.91 -18.23 -12.14
CA LYS A 106 2.64 -18.99 -13.36
C LYS A 106 2.77 -20.49 -13.10
N ASP A 107 1.90 -21.29 -13.73
CA ASP A 107 1.94 -22.75 -13.63
C ASP A 107 1.95 -23.27 -12.18
N CYS A 108 1.07 -22.70 -11.34
CA CYS A 108 0.98 -23.02 -9.91
C CYS A 108 0.72 -24.51 -9.69
N PRO A 109 1.58 -25.23 -8.93
CA PRO A 109 1.43 -26.67 -8.69
C PRO A 109 0.22 -27.01 -7.79
N SER A 110 -0.24 -26.06 -6.99
CA SER A 110 -1.45 -26.19 -6.16
C SER A 110 -2.01 -24.83 -5.77
N LEU A 111 -3.23 -24.83 -5.23
CA LEU A 111 -3.90 -23.60 -4.76
C LEU A 111 -3.08 -22.84 -3.71
N TRP A 112 -2.32 -23.55 -2.87
CA TRP A 112 -1.48 -22.93 -1.82
C TRP A 112 -0.34 -22.07 -2.36
N HIS A 113 0.06 -22.30 -3.61
CA HIS A 113 1.09 -21.49 -4.29
C HIS A 113 0.52 -20.26 -5.00
N GLN A 114 -0.80 -20.07 -4.98
CA GLN A 114 -1.44 -18.94 -5.62
C GLN A 114 -1.45 -17.68 -4.73
N LEU A 115 -1.30 -16.53 -5.36
CA LEU A 115 -1.21 -15.24 -4.69
C LEU A 115 -2.45 -14.94 -3.83
N TYR A 116 -3.66 -15.30 -4.30
CA TYR A 116 -4.89 -15.08 -3.53
C TYR A 116 -4.95 -15.91 -2.24
N HIS A 117 -4.37 -17.10 -2.21
CA HIS A 117 -4.26 -17.89 -0.97
C HIS A 117 -3.35 -17.21 0.05
N TYR A 118 -2.21 -16.69 -0.40
CA TYR A 118 -1.33 -15.89 0.45
C TYR A 118 -2.06 -14.65 1.00
N SER A 119 -2.84 -13.97 0.14
CA SER A 119 -3.64 -12.84 0.53
C SER A 119 -4.67 -13.21 1.59
N ASN A 120 -5.44 -14.27 1.37
CA ASN A 120 -6.44 -14.76 2.31
C ASN A 120 -5.82 -15.20 3.64
N TYR A 121 -4.68 -15.90 3.57
CA TYR A 121 -3.96 -16.31 4.77
C TYR A 121 -3.55 -15.08 5.61
N THR A 122 -2.95 -14.09 4.99
CA THR A 122 -2.54 -12.86 5.68
C THR A 122 -3.75 -12.08 6.21
N LEU A 123 -4.81 -11.94 5.40
CA LEU A 123 -6.04 -11.24 5.81
C LEU A 123 -6.77 -11.94 6.95
N SER A 124 -6.64 -13.27 7.09
CA SER A 124 -7.31 -14.04 8.14
C SER A 124 -6.86 -13.68 9.56
N PHE A 125 -5.71 -13.03 9.72
CA PHE A 125 -5.22 -12.52 11.00
C PHE A 125 -5.82 -11.17 11.37
N ILE A 126 -6.54 -10.52 10.46
CA ILE A 126 -7.24 -9.27 10.72
C ILE A 126 -8.69 -9.57 11.14
N PRO A 127 -9.16 -9.02 12.27
CA PRO A 127 -10.52 -9.25 12.73
C PRO A 127 -11.57 -8.86 11.70
N LYS A 128 -12.62 -9.68 11.57
CA LYS A 128 -13.82 -9.31 10.82
C LYS A 128 -14.53 -8.13 11.49
N ASN A 129 -15.26 -7.38 10.69
CA ASN A 129 -16.01 -6.20 11.13
C ASN A 129 -15.13 -5.06 11.70
N GLU A 130 -13.93 -4.94 11.17
CA GLU A 130 -13.03 -3.79 11.39
C GLU A 130 -12.55 -3.25 10.04
N TRP A 131 -12.05 -2.01 10.03
CA TRP A 131 -11.54 -1.40 8.80
C TRP A 131 -10.13 -1.90 8.46
N VAL A 132 -9.89 -2.07 7.18
CA VAL A 132 -8.61 -2.54 6.62
C VAL A 132 -8.18 -1.58 5.53
N ILE A 133 -6.90 -1.26 5.52
CA ILE A 133 -6.25 -0.60 4.40
C ILE A 133 -5.19 -1.52 3.80
N LYS A 134 -5.31 -1.81 2.50
CA LYS A 134 -4.27 -2.52 1.75
C LYS A 134 -3.13 -1.55 1.46
N ILE A 135 -1.94 -1.92 1.86
CA ILE A 135 -0.69 -1.16 1.73
C ILE A 135 0.32 -2.04 0.98
N ASP A 136 1.00 -1.47 0.01
CA ASP A 136 2.11 -2.13 -0.67
C ASP A 136 3.47 -1.62 -0.15
N GLY A 137 4.46 -2.50 -0.10
CA GLY A 137 5.78 -2.22 0.48
C GLY A 137 6.69 -1.33 -0.37
N ASP A 138 6.21 -0.82 -1.51
CA ASP A 138 6.94 0.05 -2.44
C ASP A 138 6.31 1.43 -2.62
N HIS A 139 5.38 1.79 -1.75
CA HIS A 139 4.76 3.11 -1.72
C HIS A 139 5.21 3.91 -0.51
N VAL A 140 5.36 5.21 -0.69
CA VAL A 140 5.71 6.16 0.36
C VAL A 140 4.52 7.09 0.59
N TYR A 141 4.12 7.24 1.83
CA TYR A 141 2.90 7.94 2.22
C TYR A 141 3.19 9.29 2.86
N ASP A 142 2.34 10.28 2.59
CA ASP A 142 2.17 11.42 3.49
C ASP A 142 1.21 11.01 4.61
N ALA A 143 1.74 10.79 5.81
CA ALA A 143 0.98 10.23 6.92
C ALA A 143 -0.22 11.10 7.34
N LYS A 144 -0.10 12.43 7.23
CA LYS A 144 -1.20 13.34 7.56
C LYS A 144 -2.34 13.20 6.55
N LYS A 145 -2.04 13.25 5.26
CA LYS A 145 -3.03 13.05 4.19
C LYS A 145 -3.64 11.66 4.24
N LEU A 146 -2.84 10.65 4.52
CA LEU A 146 -3.32 9.29 4.72
C LEU A 146 -4.35 9.22 5.86
N TYR A 147 -4.07 9.84 7.01
CA TYR A 147 -5.01 9.90 8.12
C TYR A 147 -6.28 10.69 7.78
N GLU A 148 -6.15 11.83 7.11
CA GLU A 148 -7.28 12.65 6.67
C GLU A 148 -8.18 11.90 5.68
N SER A 149 -7.62 11.00 4.88
CA SER A 149 -8.39 10.17 3.94
C SER A 149 -9.32 9.17 4.64
N PHE A 150 -9.04 8.80 5.89
CA PHE A 150 -9.89 7.89 6.67
C PHE A 150 -11.25 8.49 7.06
N TYR A 151 -11.44 9.80 6.86
CA TYR A 151 -12.76 10.45 7.00
C TYR A 151 -13.64 10.36 5.74
N ILE A 152 -13.11 9.84 4.62
CA ILE A 152 -13.85 9.77 3.35
C ILE A 152 -15.06 8.83 3.46
N PRO A 153 -14.91 7.55 3.92
CA PRO A 153 -16.04 6.64 3.96
C PRO A 153 -17.10 7.10 4.97
N LYS A 154 -18.36 7.09 4.54
CA LYS A 154 -19.54 7.44 5.37
C LYS A 154 -20.33 6.22 5.80
N SER A 155 -20.05 5.07 5.19
CA SER A 155 -20.69 3.80 5.53
C SER A 155 -19.72 2.63 5.32
N ILE A 156 -20.01 1.50 5.95
CA ILE A 156 -19.26 0.24 5.76
C ILE A 156 -19.38 -0.33 4.34
N LYS A 157 -20.28 0.22 3.52
CA LYS A 157 -20.45 -0.18 2.11
C LYS A 157 -19.52 0.59 1.17
N GLU A 158 -18.84 1.59 1.65
CA GLU A 158 -17.94 2.40 0.83
C GLU A 158 -16.51 1.87 0.92
N VAL A 159 -15.85 1.82 -0.25
CA VAL A 159 -14.44 1.45 -0.42
C VAL A 159 -13.72 2.65 -1.01
N VAL A 160 -12.73 3.16 -0.30
CA VAL A 160 -11.90 4.24 -0.82
C VAL A 160 -10.76 3.66 -1.63
N MET A 161 -10.69 4.04 -2.90
CA MET A 161 -9.57 3.72 -3.81
C MET A 161 -8.57 4.87 -3.79
N TYR A 162 -7.32 4.56 -3.57
CA TYR A 162 -6.27 5.55 -3.42
C TYR A 162 -5.50 5.77 -4.71
N SER A 163 -5.38 7.04 -5.08
CA SER A 163 -4.54 7.48 -6.19
C SER A 163 -3.06 7.40 -5.82
N ARG A 164 -2.23 7.08 -6.80
CA ARG A 164 -0.77 7.15 -6.69
C ARG A 164 -0.20 7.95 -7.86
N ILE A 165 0.97 8.54 -7.65
CA ILE A 165 1.79 9.09 -8.70
C ILE A 165 3.08 8.27 -8.82
N ASN A 166 3.46 7.92 -10.03
CA ASN A 166 4.66 7.14 -10.30
C ASN A 166 5.84 8.07 -10.60
N PHE A 167 6.86 8.05 -9.76
CA PHE A 167 8.10 8.78 -9.98
C PHE A 167 9.22 7.86 -10.47
N VAL A 168 9.95 8.35 -11.44
CA VAL A 168 11.21 7.77 -11.90
C VAL A 168 12.32 8.78 -11.63
N VAL A 169 13.40 8.34 -11.01
CA VAL A 169 14.58 9.18 -10.77
C VAL A 169 15.74 8.68 -11.64
N GLN A 170 16.24 9.56 -12.51
CA GLN A 170 17.38 9.28 -13.40
C GLN A 170 18.31 10.48 -13.35
N ASP A 171 19.60 10.25 -13.15
CA ASP A 171 20.63 11.30 -13.12
C ASP A 171 20.30 12.50 -12.20
N PHE A 172 19.69 12.21 -11.04
CA PHE A 172 19.20 13.19 -10.07
C PHE A 172 18.05 14.08 -10.57
N GLU A 173 17.42 13.74 -11.66
CA GLU A 173 16.19 14.39 -12.13
C GLU A 173 14.98 13.50 -11.84
N VAL A 174 13.85 14.14 -11.52
CA VAL A 174 12.57 13.47 -11.25
C VAL A 174 11.67 13.55 -12.46
N PHE A 175 11.18 12.39 -12.86
CA PHE A 175 10.19 12.25 -13.93
C PHE A 175 8.89 11.70 -13.35
N VAL A 176 7.77 12.11 -13.91
CA VAL A 176 6.46 11.51 -13.69
C VAL A 176 6.20 10.53 -14.81
N CYS A 177 5.85 9.30 -14.42
CA CYS A 177 5.55 8.23 -15.35
C CYS A 177 4.03 8.17 -15.59
N ASN A 178 3.61 8.17 -16.86
CA ASN A 178 2.23 7.92 -17.23
C ASN A 178 1.94 6.42 -17.13
N SER A 179 0.87 6.05 -16.43
CA SER A 179 0.42 4.66 -16.27
C SER A 179 -0.46 4.18 -17.42
N GLY A 180 -0.33 4.75 -18.62
CA GLY A 180 -1.12 4.41 -19.79
C GLY A 180 -2.59 4.80 -19.62
N ASP A 181 -3.51 3.85 -19.75
CA ASP A 181 -4.96 4.08 -19.68
C ASP A 181 -5.43 4.70 -18.35
N PHE A 182 -4.61 4.63 -17.30
CA PHE A 182 -4.92 5.17 -15.97
C PHE A 182 -4.41 6.60 -15.78
N GLY A 183 -3.63 7.13 -16.72
CA GLY A 183 -3.08 8.46 -16.66
C GLY A 183 -1.98 8.62 -15.60
N PHE A 184 -1.78 9.86 -15.12
CA PHE A 184 -0.72 10.18 -14.14
C PHE A 184 -1.13 9.92 -12.69
N LEU A 185 -2.44 9.91 -12.41
CA LEU A 185 -3.00 9.58 -11.10
C LEU A 185 -3.76 8.28 -11.20
N ASP A 186 -3.02 7.18 -11.07
CA ASP A 186 -3.61 5.86 -11.05
C ASP A 186 -4.37 5.64 -9.73
N ALA A 187 -5.65 5.32 -9.83
CA ALA A 187 -6.53 5.01 -8.69
C ALA A 187 -7.18 3.63 -8.84
N TRP A 188 -6.66 2.78 -9.71
CA TRP A 188 -7.21 1.45 -9.95
C TRP A 188 -6.52 0.38 -9.12
N GLY A 189 -7.27 -0.16 -8.21
CA GLY A 189 -7.26 -1.55 -7.85
C GLY A 189 -6.26 -2.04 -6.81
N ASP A 190 -5.19 -1.34 -6.44
CA ASP A 190 -4.20 -1.95 -5.55
C ASP A 190 -4.30 -1.51 -4.10
N GLN A 191 -4.78 -0.30 -3.82
CA GLN A 191 -4.79 0.22 -2.47
C GLN A 191 -6.17 0.74 -2.10
N TRP A 192 -6.78 0.05 -1.14
CA TRP A 192 -8.15 0.30 -0.73
C TRP A 192 -8.29 0.39 0.78
N LEU A 193 -9.11 1.32 1.23
CA LEU A 193 -9.66 1.31 2.58
C LEU A 193 -11.08 0.72 2.52
N PHE A 194 -11.31 -0.39 3.21
CA PHE A 194 -12.57 -1.10 3.21
C PHE A 194 -12.91 -1.70 4.58
N TYR A 195 -14.19 -2.00 4.77
CA TYR A 195 -14.64 -2.71 5.97
C TYR A 195 -14.54 -4.22 5.75
N ASN A 196 -13.92 -4.95 6.69
CA ASN A 196 -13.62 -6.39 6.58
C ASN A 196 -14.84 -7.26 6.91
N ASP A 197 -15.93 -7.07 6.17
CA ASP A 197 -17.07 -7.98 6.13
C ASP A 197 -17.13 -8.77 4.81
N CYS A 198 -16.12 -8.57 3.96
CA CYS A 198 -16.03 -9.14 2.64
C CYS A 198 -15.73 -10.65 2.65
N GLU A 199 -16.11 -11.31 1.58
CA GLU A 199 -15.64 -12.64 1.25
C GLU A 199 -14.12 -12.65 1.05
N PRO A 200 -13.47 -13.81 1.19
CA PRO A 200 -12.05 -13.95 0.86
C PRO A 200 -11.70 -13.52 -0.55
N PHE A 201 -10.42 -13.22 -0.80
CA PHE A 201 -9.93 -13.06 -2.17
C PHE A 201 -10.25 -14.32 -2.99
N GLU A 202 -10.68 -14.12 -4.21
CA GLU A 202 -10.98 -15.19 -5.14
C GLU A 202 -10.19 -14.99 -6.43
N ILE A 203 -10.07 -16.06 -7.21
CA ILE A 203 -9.68 -15.96 -8.61
C ILE A 203 -10.79 -15.22 -9.34
N TRP A 204 -10.42 -14.29 -10.20
CA TRP A 204 -11.39 -13.54 -10.97
C TRP A 204 -12.09 -14.45 -11.99
N GLN A 205 -13.44 -14.38 -12.08
CA GLN A 205 -14.25 -15.11 -13.05
C GLN A 205 -14.97 -14.12 -13.97
N HIS A 206 -14.85 -14.33 -15.28
CA HIS A 206 -15.58 -13.56 -16.29
C HIS A 206 -16.54 -14.49 -17.05
N ASN A 207 -17.82 -14.11 -17.14
CA ASN A 207 -18.88 -14.88 -17.82
C ASN A 207 -19.01 -16.36 -17.35
N GLY A 208 -18.70 -16.67 -16.10
CA GLY A 208 -18.76 -18.04 -15.58
C GLY A 208 -17.57 -18.94 -15.95
N GLU A 209 -16.67 -18.46 -16.77
CA GLU A 209 -15.36 -19.06 -16.94
C GLU A 209 -14.41 -18.49 -15.90
N VAL A 210 -13.65 -19.35 -15.27
CA VAL A 210 -12.51 -18.97 -14.44
C VAL A 210 -11.50 -18.39 -15.41
N LEU A 211 -11.51 -17.08 -15.55
CA LEU A 211 -10.33 -16.41 -16.04
C LEU A 211 -9.35 -16.50 -14.87
N GLU A 212 -8.53 -17.52 -14.92
CA GLU A 212 -7.32 -17.55 -14.15
C GLU A 212 -6.61 -16.27 -14.54
N THR A 213 -6.93 -15.20 -13.76
CA THR A 213 -6.07 -14.06 -13.68
C THR A 213 -6.20 -12.97 -14.74
N TRP A 214 -6.12 -11.78 -14.26
CA TRP A 214 -5.68 -10.64 -15.05
C TRP A 214 -4.27 -10.94 -15.58
N GLN A 215 -4.17 -11.42 -16.82
CA GLN A 215 -2.88 -11.59 -17.46
C GLN A 215 -2.44 -10.24 -18.04
N HIS A 216 -1.52 -9.61 -17.35
CA HIS A 216 -0.61 -8.69 -18.00
C HIS A 216 0.73 -9.41 -18.09
N ASN A 217 1.20 -9.74 -19.28
CA ASN A 217 2.45 -10.45 -19.53
C ASN A 217 2.60 -11.83 -18.84
N ASP A 218 1.56 -12.65 -18.86
CA ASP A 218 1.53 -13.99 -18.23
C ASP A 218 1.54 -14.04 -16.69
N ASP A 219 1.47 -12.91 -16.00
CA ASP A 219 1.40 -12.87 -14.53
C ASP A 219 -0.03 -13.04 -13.99
N ILE A 220 -0.16 -13.75 -12.89
CA ILE A 220 -1.44 -14.05 -12.23
C ILE A 220 -1.72 -13.05 -11.11
N TYR A 221 -2.84 -12.32 -11.19
CA TYR A 221 -3.28 -11.36 -10.18
C TYR A 221 -4.51 -11.86 -9.41
N GLU A 222 -4.69 -11.42 -8.18
CA GLU A 222 -5.89 -11.68 -7.39
C GLU A 222 -6.79 -10.45 -7.34
N ILE A 223 -8.07 -10.69 -7.12
CA ILE A 223 -9.07 -9.66 -6.84
C ILE A 223 -9.69 -9.90 -5.49
N LEU A 224 -9.77 -8.84 -4.68
CA LEU A 224 -10.62 -8.80 -3.51
C LEU A 224 -12.05 -8.54 -3.94
N LYS A 225 -12.93 -9.53 -3.71
CA LYS A 225 -14.35 -9.42 -4.05
C LYS A 225 -15.09 -8.58 -3.01
N LEU A 226 -15.27 -7.32 -3.33
CA LEU A 226 -16.01 -6.36 -2.52
C LEU A 226 -17.47 -6.29 -3.01
N LYS A 227 -18.21 -7.39 -2.82
CA LYS A 227 -19.59 -7.52 -3.26
C LYS A 227 -20.46 -6.46 -2.57
N ASP A 228 -21.36 -5.82 -3.34
CA ASP A 228 -22.28 -4.81 -2.87
C ASP A 228 -21.64 -3.58 -2.20
N LYS A 229 -20.39 -3.30 -2.55
CA LYS A 229 -19.65 -2.10 -2.10
C LYS A 229 -19.62 -1.03 -3.18
N HIS A 230 -19.58 0.22 -2.74
CA HIS A 230 -19.43 1.39 -3.61
C HIS A 230 -18.00 1.89 -3.58
N HIS A 231 -17.34 1.88 -4.73
CA HIS A 231 -15.99 2.38 -4.87
C HIS A 231 -16.00 3.91 -4.99
N ILE A 232 -15.23 4.56 -4.13
CA ILE A 232 -15.07 6.02 -4.07
C ILE A 232 -13.60 6.32 -4.29
N LYS A 233 -13.28 7.22 -5.21
CA LYS A 233 -11.91 7.71 -5.36
C LYS A 233 -11.56 8.62 -4.19
N ASP A 234 -10.29 8.58 -3.79
CA ASP A 234 -9.74 9.57 -2.88
C ASP A 234 -9.90 11.00 -3.42
N LYS A 235 -9.78 11.96 -2.54
CA LYS A 235 -9.92 13.38 -2.92
C LYS A 235 -8.59 14.02 -3.29
N GLU A 236 -7.51 13.51 -2.74
CA GLU A 236 -6.19 14.09 -2.83
C GLU A 236 -5.11 13.01 -2.84
N LEU A 237 -4.07 13.23 -3.62
CA LEU A 237 -2.89 12.38 -3.67
C LEU A 237 -2.18 12.36 -2.30
N MET A 238 -1.92 11.16 -1.78
CA MET A 238 -1.26 10.98 -0.49
C MET A 238 -0.04 10.06 -0.56
N GLN A 239 0.30 9.55 -1.73
CA GLN A 239 1.35 8.55 -1.86
C GLN A 239 2.15 8.69 -3.14
N TRP A 240 3.40 8.31 -3.04
CA TRP A 240 4.35 8.18 -4.13
C TRP A 240 4.66 6.70 -4.38
N HIS A 241 4.82 6.34 -5.62
CA HIS A 241 5.33 5.04 -6.03
C HIS A 241 6.56 5.21 -6.91
N PHE A 242 7.57 4.36 -6.71
CA PHE A 242 8.83 4.39 -7.44
C PHE A 242 9.04 3.05 -8.18
N PRO A 243 8.36 2.83 -9.31
CA PRO A 243 8.29 1.52 -9.96
C PRO A 243 9.66 1.00 -10.42
N LEU A 244 10.59 1.90 -10.78
CA LEU A 244 11.93 1.53 -11.25
C LEU A 244 13.01 1.53 -10.16
N ALA A 245 12.65 1.73 -8.89
CA ALA A 245 13.60 1.57 -7.80
C ALA A 245 14.09 0.11 -7.67
N LYS A 246 13.33 -0.85 -8.22
CA LYS A 246 13.64 -2.28 -8.21
C LYS A 246 14.18 -2.72 -9.56
N LYS A 247 15.35 -3.34 -9.59
CA LYS A 247 16.02 -3.83 -10.82
C LYS A 247 15.15 -4.80 -11.64
N ARG A 248 14.32 -5.61 -10.96
CA ARG A 248 13.43 -6.58 -11.65
C ARG A 248 12.36 -5.93 -12.54
N ARG A 249 12.12 -4.62 -12.40
CA ARG A 249 11.12 -3.86 -13.19
C ARG A 249 11.72 -3.02 -14.30
N ASN A 250 12.95 -3.27 -14.72
CA ASN A 250 13.63 -2.51 -15.80
C ASN A 250 12.90 -2.53 -17.15
N ALA A 251 11.83 -3.29 -17.30
CA ALA A 251 11.04 -3.40 -18.55
C ALA A 251 9.95 -2.33 -18.75
N ILE A 252 9.79 -1.36 -17.83
CA ILE A 252 8.79 -0.27 -17.97
C ILE A 252 9.32 0.87 -18.85
N VAL A 253 10.27 0.61 -19.71
CA VAL A 253 11.03 1.63 -20.47
C VAL A 253 10.23 2.32 -21.57
N ASP A 254 9.04 1.84 -21.92
CA ASP A 254 8.20 2.43 -22.98
C ASP A 254 7.10 3.38 -22.48
N ASN A 255 7.07 3.70 -21.21
CA ASN A 255 6.10 4.64 -20.69
C ASN A 255 6.60 6.08 -20.89
N ASP A 256 5.70 6.96 -21.28
CA ASP A 256 5.98 8.38 -21.43
C ASP A 256 6.45 8.97 -20.11
N LEU A 257 7.74 9.24 -20.01
CA LEU A 257 8.34 9.93 -18.88
C LEU A 257 8.29 11.43 -19.14
N ILE A 258 7.69 12.17 -18.23
CA ILE A 258 7.63 13.64 -18.30
C ILE A 258 8.47 14.20 -17.16
N PRO A 259 9.46 15.08 -17.43
CA PRO A 259 10.17 15.78 -16.37
C PRO A 259 9.20 16.47 -15.41
N LEU A 260 9.43 16.36 -14.10
CA LEU A 260 8.53 16.89 -13.08
C LEU A 260 8.19 18.39 -13.32
N LYS A 261 9.14 19.16 -13.78
CA LYS A 261 8.96 20.58 -14.12
C LYS A 261 7.94 20.78 -15.25
N GLU A 262 8.03 19.95 -16.29
CA GLU A 262 7.08 20.01 -17.40
C GLU A 262 5.71 19.46 -17.00
N PHE A 263 5.68 18.42 -16.19
CA PHE A 263 4.44 17.92 -15.60
C PHE A 263 3.69 19.02 -14.84
N LYS A 264 4.37 19.74 -13.95
CA LYS A 264 3.77 20.85 -13.20
C LYS A 264 3.20 21.94 -14.10
N LYS A 265 3.85 22.23 -15.23
CA LYS A 265 3.41 23.23 -16.18
C LYS A 265 2.17 22.80 -16.98
N HIS A 266 2.14 21.54 -17.43
CA HIS A 266 1.09 21.04 -18.32
C HIS A 266 -0.12 20.49 -17.56
N HIS A 267 0.00 20.15 -16.28
CA HIS A 267 -1.05 19.58 -15.44
C HIS A 267 -1.37 20.46 -14.22
N ALA A 268 -1.32 21.79 -14.42
CA ALA A 268 -1.63 22.76 -13.38
C ALA A 268 -3.06 22.66 -12.84
N ASP A 269 -3.99 22.09 -13.60
CA ASP A 269 -5.37 21.79 -13.21
C ASP A 269 -5.46 20.72 -12.10
N LEU A 270 -4.49 19.83 -12.02
CA LEU A 270 -4.41 18.82 -10.96
C LEU A 270 -3.80 19.38 -9.67
N ILE A 271 -2.92 20.39 -9.81
CA ILE A 271 -2.23 20.99 -8.66
C ILE A 271 -3.18 21.93 -7.92
N GLY A 272 -3.26 21.79 -6.59
CA GLY A 272 -4.21 22.52 -5.75
C GLY A 272 -5.63 21.95 -5.75
N THR A 273 -5.93 20.95 -6.61
CA THR A 273 -7.23 20.27 -6.64
C THR A 273 -7.13 18.81 -6.22
N ARG A 274 -6.23 18.07 -6.84
CA ARG A 274 -5.98 16.63 -6.58
C ARG A 274 -4.59 16.39 -5.99
N ILE A 275 -3.66 17.28 -6.24
CA ILE A 275 -2.28 17.18 -5.79
C ILE A 275 -1.93 18.45 -5.05
N GLU A 276 -1.60 18.35 -3.78
CA GLU A 276 -0.98 19.47 -3.07
C GLU A 276 0.45 19.69 -3.58
N GLU A 277 0.86 20.92 -3.75
CA GLU A 277 2.17 21.27 -4.33
C GLU A 277 3.34 20.62 -3.58
N SER A 278 3.21 20.46 -2.26
CA SER A 278 4.19 19.76 -1.42
C SER A 278 4.44 18.30 -1.82
N MET A 279 3.47 17.65 -2.46
CA MET A 279 3.61 16.29 -2.98
C MET A 279 4.43 16.24 -4.29
N LEU A 280 4.67 17.39 -4.90
CA LEU A 280 5.51 17.56 -6.09
C LEU A 280 6.79 18.35 -5.79
N ASP A 281 7.20 18.41 -4.53
CA ASP A 281 8.48 19.02 -4.15
C ASP A 281 9.63 18.08 -4.55
N GLU A 282 10.36 18.49 -5.58
CA GLU A 282 11.45 17.71 -6.16
C GLU A 282 12.52 17.35 -5.14
N LYS A 283 12.86 18.29 -4.26
CA LYS A 283 13.85 18.06 -3.21
C LYS A 283 13.39 16.95 -2.25
N ARG A 284 12.13 17.00 -1.80
CA ARG A 284 11.55 15.95 -0.93
C ARG A 284 11.54 14.60 -1.62
N ILE A 285 11.19 14.54 -2.90
CA ILE A 285 11.16 13.31 -3.69
C ILE A 285 12.58 12.72 -3.79
N LEU A 286 13.57 13.53 -4.12
CA LEU A 286 14.97 13.10 -4.21
C LEU A 286 15.54 12.67 -2.86
N GLU A 287 15.26 13.41 -1.79
CA GLU A 287 15.66 13.05 -0.42
C GLU A 287 15.05 11.70 0.01
N MET A 288 13.81 11.41 -0.38
CA MET A 288 13.18 10.12 -0.14
C MET A 288 13.87 9.01 -0.95
N TYR A 289 14.06 9.24 -2.24
CA TYR A 289 14.70 8.27 -3.12
C TYR A 289 16.13 7.90 -2.66
N GLN A 290 16.88 8.86 -2.12
CA GLN A 290 18.23 8.64 -1.59
C GLN A 290 18.24 7.76 -0.32
N LYS A 291 17.13 7.66 0.40
CA LYS A 291 17.01 6.77 1.57
C LYS A 291 16.79 5.32 1.19
N PHE A 292 16.36 5.06 -0.03
CA PHE A 292 16.15 3.70 -0.50
C PHE A 292 17.43 2.89 -0.52
N ASN A 293 17.32 1.60 -0.22
CA ASN A 293 18.46 0.69 -0.23
C ASN A 293 18.80 0.22 -1.65
N LEU A 294 19.11 1.16 -2.54
CA LEU A 294 19.32 0.92 -3.97
C LEU A 294 20.45 -0.06 -4.27
N ALA A 295 21.42 -0.21 -3.36
CA ALA A 295 22.54 -1.15 -3.53
C ALA A 295 22.09 -2.62 -3.42
N LYS A 296 20.96 -2.88 -2.78
CA LYS A 296 20.40 -4.23 -2.59
C LYS A 296 19.31 -4.61 -3.60
N GLY A 297 18.88 -3.66 -4.44
CA GLY A 297 17.85 -3.87 -5.46
C GLY A 297 18.29 -4.57 -6.74
#